data_6340d355180de44aa1bfc183a65f1a7a
#
_entry.id   6340d355180de44aa1bfc183a65f1a7a
#
_cell.length_a   1.000
_cell.length_b   1.000
_cell.length_c   1.000
_cell.angle_alpha   90.00
_cell.angle_beta   90.00
_cell.angle_gamma   90.00
#
_symmetry.space_group_name_H-M   'P 1'
#
loop_
_entity.id
_entity.type
_entity.pdbx_description
1 polymer ?
#
loop_
_entity_poly.entity_id
_entity_poly.type
_entity_poly.pdbx_seq_one_letter_code
_entity_poly.pdbx_strand_id
1 'polypeptide(L)'
;AFVRQDAAGATLCIPTAFCSYSGEALDTKTPLLRSMETINREALRVLKLFGNEDVTRVVSTVGPEQEYFLVDKELFNKRSDLKFCGRTLFGAPAPKGQEMDDHYFGQIKERVAAFMQEVDEELWKLGVLAKTKHNEVAPAQHEIAPIFSTTNISSDHNQLTMEVLKKVADHHGLYCLLHEKPYEGINGSGKHNNWSIGTSDGELLLKPGKKPEENVQFLLFLAAVIKAVDDYADLLRVSVATAGNDHRLGANEAPPAIISMYLGDQLAAVVDQLKSGKGVKYEAGKLIETGVESLPDIEKDTTDRNRTSPFAFTGNRFEFRAPGSRQSIAGI
;
A
#
# COMPACT_ATOMS: atom_id res chain seq x y z
N ALA A 1 -22.83 -0.96 -0.74
CA ALA A 1 -23.49 -1.20 -2.04
C ALA A 1 -23.21 -0.03 -2.96
N PHE A 2 -23.13 -0.28 -4.26
CA PHE A 2 -22.89 0.73 -5.30
C PHE A 2 -23.66 0.37 -6.58
N VAL A 3 -23.87 1.36 -7.44
CA VAL A 3 -24.50 1.15 -8.73
C VAL A 3 -23.43 1.13 -9.81
N ARG A 4 -23.38 0.04 -10.58
CA ARG A 4 -22.52 -0.10 -11.74
C ARG A 4 -23.35 0.20 -13.00
N GLN A 5 -22.83 1.03 -13.88
CA GLN A 5 -23.39 1.26 -15.21
C GLN A 5 -22.48 0.66 -16.28
N ASP A 6 -23.07 -0.11 -17.18
CA ASP A 6 -22.42 -0.67 -18.36
C ASP A 6 -23.38 -0.67 -19.57
N ALA A 7 -22.99 -1.29 -20.67
CA ALA A 7 -23.80 -1.36 -21.88
C ALA A 7 -25.13 -2.12 -21.68
N ALA A 8 -25.25 -2.95 -20.65
CA ALA A 8 -26.47 -3.69 -20.32
C ALA A 8 -27.45 -2.90 -19.43
N GLY A 9 -27.01 -1.75 -18.90
CA GLY A 9 -27.81 -0.89 -18.02
C GLY A 9 -27.22 -0.71 -16.63
N ALA A 10 -28.07 -0.37 -15.65
CA ALA A 10 -27.68 -0.14 -14.26
C ALA A 10 -27.86 -1.40 -13.40
N THR A 11 -26.81 -1.81 -12.71
CA THR A 11 -26.81 -2.97 -11.79
C THR A 11 -26.48 -2.53 -10.39
N LEU A 12 -27.33 -2.88 -9.41
CA LEU A 12 -27.01 -2.71 -7.99
C LEU A 12 -26.09 -3.83 -7.55
N CYS A 13 -24.89 -3.46 -7.12
CA CYS A 13 -23.87 -4.38 -6.58
C CYS A 13 -23.87 -4.31 -5.04
N ILE A 14 -24.07 -5.45 -4.40
CA ILE A 14 -24.04 -5.58 -2.94
C ILE A 14 -22.87 -6.46 -2.57
N PRO A 15 -21.84 -5.93 -1.88
CA PRO A 15 -20.72 -6.74 -1.39
C PRO A 15 -21.21 -7.86 -0.48
N THR A 16 -20.70 -9.08 -0.69
CA THR A 16 -21.09 -10.28 0.05
C THR A 16 -19.86 -11.03 0.52
N ALA A 17 -20.06 -11.93 1.48
CA ALA A 17 -19.08 -12.91 1.90
C ALA A 17 -19.65 -14.32 1.64
N PHE A 18 -18.76 -15.27 1.33
CA PHE A 18 -19.15 -16.64 1.00
C PHE A 18 -18.60 -17.62 2.02
N CYS A 19 -19.48 -18.49 2.53
CA CYS A 19 -19.09 -19.61 3.38
C CYS A 19 -19.78 -20.89 2.93
N SER A 20 -19.18 -22.04 3.25
CA SER A 20 -19.78 -23.34 3.05
C SER A 20 -20.94 -23.58 4.02
N TYR A 21 -21.72 -24.64 3.79
CA TYR A 21 -22.76 -25.07 4.73
C TYR A 21 -22.22 -25.49 6.11
N SER A 22 -20.95 -25.85 6.17
CA SER A 22 -20.25 -26.21 7.42
C SER A 22 -19.54 -24.99 8.06
N GLY A 23 -19.57 -23.82 7.42
CA GLY A 23 -19.07 -22.55 7.96
C GLY A 23 -17.63 -22.23 7.58
N GLU A 24 -16.98 -23.01 6.69
CA GLU A 24 -15.66 -22.66 6.15
C GLU A 24 -15.77 -21.46 5.21
N ALA A 25 -14.78 -20.59 5.27
CA ALA A 25 -14.65 -19.47 4.36
C ALA A 25 -14.34 -19.95 2.93
N LEU A 26 -15.08 -19.48 1.94
CA LEU A 26 -14.87 -19.78 0.53
C LEU A 26 -14.29 -18.59 -0.24
N ASP A 27 -14.02 -17.48 0.45
CA ASP A 27 -13.46 -16.25 -0.08
C ASP A 27 -12.35 -15.70 0.81
N THR A 28 -11.71 -14.61 0.40
CA THR A 28 -10.71 -13.89 1.21
C THR A 28 -11.37 -12.85 2.13
N LYS A 29 -12.62 -12.49 1.89
CA LYS A 29 -13.36 -11.48 2.67
C LYS A 29 -13.70 -11.97 4.08
N THR A 30 -14.16 -13.21 4.20
CA THR A 30 -14.52 -13.79 5.50
C THR A 30 -13.32 -13.86 6.45
N PRO A 31 -12.13 -14.37 6.07
CA PRO A 31 -10.92 -14.29 6.89
C PRO A 31 -10.55 -12.86 7.28
N LEU A 32 -10.61 -11.91 6.35
CA LEU A 32 -10.37 -10.50 6.63
C LEU A 32 -11.29 -9.97 7.74
N LEU A 33 -12.59 -10.17 7.63
CA LEU A 33 -13.56 -9.72 8.62
C LEU A 33 -13.31 -10.36 9.99
N ARG A 34 -12.99 -11.65 10.02
CA ARG A 34 -12.63 -12.36 11.26
C ARG A 34 -11.36 -11.81 11.90
N SER A 35 -10.35 -11.48 11.09
CA SER A 35 -9.10 -10.87 11.59
C SER A 35 -9.33 -9.49 12.19
N MET A 36 -10.19 -8.65 11.57
CA MET A 36 -10.57 -7.34 12.08
C MET A 36 -11.29 -7.44 13.43
N GLU A 37 -12.21 -8.41 13.60
CA GLU A 37 -12.90 -8.61 14.90
C GLU A 37 -11.93 -9.18 15.96
N THR A 38 -10.96 -10.00 15.57
CA THR A 38 -9.95 -10.52 16.48
C THR A 38 -9.04 -9.40 16.98
N ILE A 39 -8.53 -8.54 16.08
CA ILE A 39 -7.68 -7.42 16.47
C ILE A 39 -8.44 -6.42 17.35
N ASN A 40 -9.72 -6.16 17.04
CA ASN A 40 -10.60 -5.33 17.87
C ASN A 40 -10.67 -5.86 19.30
N ARG A 41 -11.01 -7.13 19.47
CA ARG A 41 -11.17 -7.78 20.79
C ARG A 41 -9.87 -7.74 21.59
N GLU A 42 -8.74 -8.12 20.99
CA GLU A 42 -7.47 -8.22 21.70
C GLU A 42 -6.87 -6.83 21.99
N ALA A 43 -7.01 -5.86 21.08
CA ALA A 43 -6.57 -4.50 21.33
C ALA A 43 -7.39 -3.82 22.46
N LEU A 44 -8.71 -4.01 22.49
CA LEU A 44 -9.56 -3.53 23.59
C LEU A 44 -9.14 -4.13 24.94
N ARG A 45 -8.78 -5.44 24.95
CA ARG A 45 -8.27 -6.09 26.16
C ARG A 45 -6.99 -5.43 26.66
N VAL A 46 -6.07 -5.08 25.75
CA VAL A 46 -4.83 -4.38 26.09
C VAL A 46 -5.12 -2.97 26.58
N LEU A 47 -5.97 -2.20 25.90
CA LEU A 47 -6.31 -0.82 26.26
C LEU A 47 -6.90 -0.73 27.66
N LYS A 48 -7.73 -1.68 28.08
CA LYS A 48 -8.26 -1.76 29.46
C LYS A 48 -7.16 -1.90 30.51
N LEU A 49 -6.06 -2.59 30.20
CA LEU A 49 -4.92 -2.68 31.13
C LEU A 49 -4.19 -1.34 31.32
N PHE A 50 -4.33 -0.43 30.37
CA PHE A 50 -3.84 0.96 30.44
C PHE A 50 -4.89 1.93 31.04
N GLY A 51 -6.03 1.42 31.51
CA GLY A 51 -7.09 2.23 32.13
C GLY A 51 -8.02 2.89 31.13
N ASN A 52 -7.94 2.55 29.84
CA ASN A 52 -8.86 3.07 28.82
C ASN A 52 -10.10 2.17 28.77
N GLU A 53 -11.18 2.59 29.45
CA GLU A 53 -12.45 1.87 29.50
C GLU A 53 -13.51 2.45 28.55
N ASP A 54 -13.29 3.65 28.02
CA ASP A 54 -14.27 4.40 27.22
C ASP A 54 -14.26 3.98 25.75
N VAL A 55 -13.14 3.46 25.26
CA VAL A 55 -13.02 2.98 23.89
C VAL A 55 -13.89 1.74 23.67
N THR A 56 -14.82 1.84 22.74
CA THR A 56 -15.78 0.77 22.44
C THR A 56 -15.35 -0.10 21.27
N ARG A 57 -14.45 0.39 20.40
CA ARG A 57 -13.97 -0.32 19.22
C ARG A 57 -12.56 0.09 18.82
N VAL A 58 -11.80 -0.89 18.33
CA VAL A 58 -10.53 -0.69 17.64
C VAL A 58 -10.67 -1.19 16.21
N VAL A 59 -10.19 -0.40 15.26
CA VAL A 59 -10.28 -0.72 13.83
C VAL A 59 -8.91 -0.67 13.17
N SER A 60 -8.65 -1.61 12.27
CA SER A 60 -7.53 -1.50 11.33
C SER A 60 -7.95 -0.65 10.13
N THR A 61 -7.04 0.18 9.68
CA THR A 61 -7.19 1.03 8.50
C THR A 61 -6.07 0.74 7.50
N VAL A 62 -6.36 0.88 6.21
CA VAL A 62 -5.36 0.75 5.15
C VAL A 62 -5.62 1.73 4.01
N GLY A 63 -4.54 2.28 3.47
CA GLY A 63 -4.51 3.05 2.23
C GLY A 63 -3.56 2.35 1.26
N PRO A 64 -4.08 1.62 0.26
CA PRO A 64 -3.25 0.97 -0.75
C PRO A 64 -2.81 1.96 -1.82
N GLU A 65 -1.53 1.97 -2.13
CA GLU A 65 -0.97 2.68 -3.29
C GLU A 65 -1.02 1.75 -4.49
N GLN A 66 -1.75 2.12 -5.52
CA GLN A 66 -1.93 1.30 -6.71
C GLN A 66 -1.04 1.81 -7.84
N GLU A 67 0.06 1.13 -8.08
CA GLU A 67 0.91 1.36 -9.24
C GLU A 67 0.38 0.60 -10.46
N TYR A 68 0.58 1.17 -11.65
CA TYR A 68 0.15 0.58 -12.91
C TYR A 68 0.92 1.15 -14.10
N PHE A 69 0.93 0.40 -15.22
CA PHE A 69 1.46 0.89 -16.49
C PHE A 69 0.34 1.17 -17.48
N LEU A 70 0.53 2.19 -18.31
CA LEU A 70 -0.32 2.49 -19.45
C LEU A 70 0.40 2.19 -20.77
N VAL A 71 -0.26 1.47 -21.65
CA VAL A 71 0.24 1.12 -22.98
C VAL A 71 -0.77 1.57 -24.01
N ASP A 72 -0.30 2.07 -25.16
CA ASP A 72 -1.17 2.30 -26.30
C ASP A 72 -1.89 1.01 -26.71
N LYS A 73 -3.23 1.07 -26.83
CA LYS A 73 -4.07 -0.12 -27.05
C LYS A 73 -3.78 -0.80 -28.40
N GLU A 74 -3.43 -0.03 -29.42
CA GLU A 74 -3.10 -0.60 -30.73
C GLU A 74 -1.77 -1.37 -30.67
N LEU A 75 -0.77 -0.81 -29.94
CA LEU A 75 0.51 -1.48 -29.72
C LEU A 75 0.35 -2.73 -28.86
N PHE A 76 -0.44 -2.64 -27.77
CA PHE A 76 -0.79 -3.79 -26.94
C PHE A 76 -1.40 -4.93 -27.78
N ASN A 77 -2.33 -4.60 -28.65
CA ASN A 77 -3.02 -5.59 -29.50
C ASN A 77 -2.09 -6.32 -30.49
N LYS A 78 -0.97 -5.71 -30.86
CA LYS A 78 0.07 -6.30 -31.71
C LYS A 78 1.04 -7.23 -30.96
N ARG A 79 1.00 -7.24 -29.62
CA ARG A 79 1.94 -7.98 -28.75
C ARG A 79 1.24 -9.16 -28.09
N SER A 80 1.44 -10.35 -28.61
CA SER A 80 0.86 -11.58 -28.06
C SER A 80 1.36 -11.87 -26.63
N ASP A 81 2.63 -11.57 -26.33
CA ASP A 81 3.19 -11.73 -24.99
C ASP A 81 2.50 -10.83 -23.95
N LEU A 82 2.26 -9.55 -24.25
CA LEU A 82 1.49 -8.67 -23.36
C LEU A 82 0.06 -9.15 -23.18
N LYS A 83 -0.61 -9.62 -24.25
CA LYS A 83 -1.99 -10.10 -24.20
C LYS A 83 -2.17 -11.36 -23.37
N PHE A 84 -1.26 -12.33 -23.50
CA PHE A 84 -1.40 -13.63 -22.86
C PHE A 84 -0.67 -13.74 -21.52
N CYS A 85 0.44 -13.01 -21.34
CA CYS A 85 1.26 -13.09 -20.14
C CYS A 85 1.21 -11.82 -19.29
N GLY A 86 0.71 -10.70 -19.82
CA GLY A 86 0.75 -9.39 -19.16
C GLY A 86 2.15 -8.77 -19.11
N ARG A 87 3.16 -9.41 -19.72
CA ARG A 87 4.56 -8.96 -19.74
C ARG A 87 5.22 -9.25 -21.08
N THR A 88 6.26 -8.48 -21.40
CA THR A 88 7.08 -8.73 -22.57
C THR A 88 8.00 -9.94 -22.31
N LEU A 89 8.09 -10.84 -23.29
CA LEU A 89 8.95 -12.03 -23.23
C LEU A 89 10.13 -11.93 -24.19
N PHE A 90 10.04 -11.09 -25.21
CA PHE A 90 11.05 -10.92 -26.27
C PHE A 90 10.98 -9.50 -26.85
N GLY A 91 11.99 -9.14 -27.62
CA GLY A 91 12.12 -7.84 -28.27
C GLY A 91 13.29 -7.04 -27.70
N ALA A 92 13.62 -5.93 -28.37
CA ALA A 92 14.64 -5.01 -27.90
C ALA A 92 14.15 -4.20 -26.68
N PRO A 93 15.05 -3.83 -25.75
CA PRO A 93 14.75 -2.84 -24.72
C PRO A 93 14.30 -1.53 -25.33
N ALA A 94 13.49 -0.77 -24.58
CA ALA A 94 13.15 0.60 -24.95
C ALA A 94 14.45 1.44 -25.08
N PRO A 95 14.51 2.41 -26.01
CA PRO A 95 15.68 3.28 -26.17
C PRO A 95 15.88 4.19 -24.97
N LYS A 96 14.85 4.41 -24.15
CA LYS A 96 14.86 5.18 -22.92
C LYS A 96 14.42 4.32 -21.76
N GLY A 97 15.21 4.31 -20.67
CA GLY A 97 14.92 3.64 -19.42
C GLY A 97 14.50 4.60 -18.31
N GLN A 98 15.18 4.55 -17.19
CA GLN A 98 14.90 5.34 -15.97
C GLN A 98 15.99 6.38 -15.67
N GLU A 99 16.70 6.81 -16.70
CA GLU A 99 17.83 7.73 -16.56
C GLU A 99 17.38 9.01 -15.87
N MET A 100 18.10 9.37 -14.80
CA MET A 100 17.88 10.59 -14.00
C MET A 100 16.50 10.69 -13.35
N ASP A 101 15.75 9.59 -13.27
CA ASP A 101 14.35 9.56 -12.79
C ASP A 101 13.45 10.61 -13.48
N ASP A 102 13.76 10.93 -14.72
CA ASP A 102 13.16 12.06 -15.45
C ASP A 102 11.66 11.86 -15.71
N HIS A 103 11.18 10.62 -15.77
CA HIS A 103 9.75 10.34 -15.86
C HIS A 103 9.04 10.69 -14.54
N TYR A 104 9.62 10.33 -13.40
CA TYR A 104 9.06 10.61 -12.07
C TYR A 104 8.89 12.12 -11.84
N PHE A 105 9.92 12.90 -12.15
CA PHE A 105 9.91 14.37 -12.03
C PHE A 105 9.28 15.08 -13.22
N GLY A 106 8.91 14.33 -14.26
CA GLY A 106 8.40 14.87 -15.50
C GLY A 106 6.93 15.28 -15.44
N GLN A 107 6.51 16.04 -16.43
CA GLN A 107 5.12 16.42 -16.60
C GLN A 107 4.26 15.20 -17.00
N ILE A 108 3.07 15.07 -16.42
CA ILE A 108 2.07 14.11 -16.87
C ILE A 108 1.62 14.52 -18.28
N LYS A 109 1.72 13.59 -19.24
CA LYS A 109 1.29 13.82 -20.62
C LYS A 109 -0.22 14.08 -20.67
N GLU A 110 -0.66 14.98 -21.57
CA GLU A 110 -2.05 15.42 -21.68
C GLU A 110 -3.04 14.26 -21.80
N ARG A 111 -2.75 13.25 -22.64
CA ARG A 111 -3.59 12.06 -22.79
C ARG A 111 -3.71 11.26 -21.49
N VAL A 112 -2.63 11.17 -20.72
CA VAL A 112 -2.61 10.49 -19.41
C VAL A 112 -3.35 11.32 -18.37
N ALA A 113 -3.19 12.64 -18.39
CA ALA A 113 -3.92 13.53 -17.48
C ALA A 113 -5.43 13.44 -17.70
N ALA A 114 -5.90 13.38 -18.95
CA ALA A 114 -7.31 13.19 -19.29
C ALA A 114 -7.82 11.82 -18.79
N PHE A 115 -7.05 10.76 -18.98
CA PHE A 115 -7.34 9.44 -18.39
C PHE A 115 -7.46 9.50 -16.87
N MET A 116 -6.49 10.11 -16.19
CA MET A 116 -6.48 10.21 -14.72
C MET A 116 -7.67 11.01 -14.19
N GLN A 117 -8.08 12.06 -14.91
CA GLN A 117 -9.26 12.85 -14.55
C GLN A 117 -10.54 11.99 -14.63
N GLU A 118 -10.74 11.26 -15.70
CA GLU A 118 -11.93 10.40 -15.85
C GLU A 118 -11.91 9.27 -14.80
N VAL A 119 -10.76 8.71 -14.47
CA VAL A 119 -10.62 7.73 -13.37
C VAL A 119 -11.10 8.32 -12.04
N ASP A 120 -10.68 9.54 -11.70
CA ASP A 120 -11.13 10.22 -10.48
C ASP A 120 -12.66 10.37 -10.46
N GLU A 121 -13.24 10.87 -11.55
CA GLU A 121 -14.68 11.10 -11.66
C GLU A 121 -15.50 9.80 -11.51
N GLU A 122 -15.06 8.73 -12.14
CA GLU A 122 -15.72 7.41 -12.03
C GLU A 122 -15.57 6.81 -10.62
N LEU A 123 -14.41 6.96 -10.00
CA LEU A 123 -14.18 6.50 -8.63
C LEU A 123 -15.01 7.30 -7.61
N TRP A 124 -15.13 8.62 -7.77
CA TRP A 124 -15.97 9.44 -6.89
C TRP A 124 -17.44 9.06 -6.95
N LYS A 125 -17.95 8.73 -8.13
CA LYS A 125 -19.34 8.21 -8.29
C LYS A 125 -19.56 6.91 -7.51
N LEU A 126 -18.50 6.12 -7.31
CA LEU A 126 -18.54 4.87 -6.54
C LEU A 126 -18.21 5.07 -5.03
N GLY A 127 -17.94 6.32 -4.60
CA GLY A 127 -17.58 6.65 -3.22
C GLY A 127 -16.11 6.37 -2.89
N VAL A 128 -15.26 6.13 -3.87
CA VAL A 128 -13.82 5.94 -3.70
C VAL A 128 -13.12 7.27 -3.88
N LEU A 129 -12.55 7.81 -2.79
CA LEU A 129 -11.85 9.09 -2.79
C LEU A 129 -10.37 8.88 -3.12
N ALA A 130 -10.04 8.82 -4.40
CA ALA A 130 -8.67 8.87 -4.87
C ALA A 130 -8.15 10.31 -4.78
N LYS A 131 -6.93 10.50 -4.29
CA LYS A 131 -6.35 11.83 -4.06
C LYS A 131 -5.01 12.01 -4.76
N THR A 132 -4.15 11.01 -4.70
CA THR A 132 -2.79 11.09 -5.25
C THR A 132 -2.73 10.44 -6.61
N LYS A 133 -2.19 11.16 -7.58
CA LYS A 133 -1.88 10.66 -8.91
C LYS A 133 -0.61 11.34 -9.42
N HIS A 134 0.35 10.54 -9.84
CA HIS A 134 1.63 11.02 -10.35
C HIS A 134 2.30 9.98 -11.25
N ASN A 135 3.39 10.39 -11.89
CA ASN A 135 4.27 9.45 -12.60
C ASN A 135 5.13 8.67 -11.60
N GLU A 136 5.34 7.41 -11.90
CA GLU A 136 6.35 6.58 -11.26
C GLU A 136 7.67 6.60 -12.05
N VAL A 137 8.71 5.93 -11.52
CA VAL A 137 10.06 6.00 -12.07
C VAL A 137 10.17 5.34 -13.44
N ALA A 138 9.49 4.21 -13.65
CA ALA A 138 9.53 3.52 -14.94
C ALA A 138 8.75 4.28 -16.02
N PRO A 139 9.22 4.28 -17.28
CA PRO A 139 8.49 4.90 -18.38
C PRO A 139 7.07 4.35 -18.51
N ALA A 140 6.09 5.26 -18.64
CA ALA A 140 4.67 4.96 -18.72
C ALA A 140 4.07 4.28 -17.46
N GLN A 141 4.75 4.36 -16.33
CA GLN A 141 4.27 3.93 -15.02
C GLN A 141 3.67 5.11 -14.26
N HIS A 142 2.59 4.86 -13.56
CA HIS A 142 1.82 5.84 -12.79
C HIS A 142 1.31 5.21 -11.50
N GLU A 143 0.88 6.05 -10.57
CA GLU A 143 0.29 5.64 -9.31
C GLU A 143 -1.01 6.39 -9.03
N ILE A 144 -1.93 5.70 -8.37
CA ILE A 144 -3.11 6.27 -7.76
C ILE A 144 -3.23 5.78 -6.31
N ALA A 145 -3.41 6.69 -5.37
CA ALA A 145 -3.58 6.37 -3.96
C ALA A 145 -4.90 6.95 -3.44
N PRO A 146 -5.88 6.10 -3.07
CA PRO A 146 -7.09 6.53 -2.40
C PRO A 146 -6.80 6.95 -0.97
N ILE A 147 -7.69 7.78 -0.39
CA ILE A 147 -7.67 8.07 1.04
C ILE A 147 -7.93 6.76 1.79
N PHE A 148 -7.16 6.52 2.85
CA PHE A 148 -7.30 5.33 3.67
C PHE A 148 -8.71 5.22 4.31
N SER A 149 -9.15 4.00 4.52
CA SER A 149 -10.40 3.67 5.19
C SER A 149 -10.21 2.42 6.05
N THR A 150 -11.29 1.94 6.69
CA THR A 150 -11.25 0.64 7.37
C THR A 150 -10.82 -0.45 6.39
N THR A 151 -10.06 -1.42 6.83
CA THR A 151 -9.43 -2.42 5.96
C THR A 151 -10.43 -3.16 5.07
N ASN A 152 -11.64 -3.44 5.60
CA ASN A 152 -12.73 -4.02 4.83
C ASN A 152 -13.16 -3.14 3.65
N ILE A 153 -13.43 -1.87 3.90
CA ILE A 153 -13.87 -0.91 2.87
C ILE A 153 -12.75 -0.65 1.86
N SER A 154 -11.52 -0.46 2.33
CA SER A 154 -10.37 -0.24 1.44
C SER A 154 -10.12 -1.44 0.51
N SER A 155 -10.36 -2.67 0.98
CA SER A 155 -10.26 -3.86 0.12
C SER A 155 -11.26 -3.82 -1.02
N ASP A 156 -12.51 -3.46 -0.75
CA ASP A 156 -13.55 -3.32 -1.78
C ASP A 156 -13.23 -2.16 -2.73
N HIS A 157 -12.83 -1.00 -2.18
CA HIS A 157 -12.46 0.17 -2.97
C HIS A 157 -11.28 -0.12 -3.90
N ASN A 158 -10.28 -0.89 -3.46
CA ASN A 158 -9.16 -1.26 -4.32
C ASN A 158 -9.59 -2.17 -5.48
N GLN A 159 -10.52 -3.10 -5.28
CA GLN A 159 -11.07 -3.90 -6.37
C GLN A 159 -11.78 -3.03 -7.41
N LEU A 160 -12.60 -2.07 -6.96
CA LEU A 160 -13.25 -1.10 -7.83
C LEU A 160 -12.22 -0.23 -8.58
N THR A 161 -11.18 0.23 -7.89
CA THR A 161 -10.10 1.02 -8.50
C THR A 161 -9.44 0.25 -9.64
N MET A 162 -9.08 -1.01 -9.44
CA MET A 162 -8.47 -1.84 -10.49
C MET A 162 -9.40 -2.06 -11.68
N GLU A 163 -10.69 -2.17 -11.45
CA GLU A 163 -11.70 -2.29 -12.52
C GLU A 163 -11.84 -0.98 -13.30
N VAL A 164 -11.99 0.14 -12.61
CA VAL A 164 -12.14 1.47 -13.21
C VAL A 164 -10.92 1.85 -14.03
N LEU A 165 -9.70 1.62 -13.52
CA LEU A 165 -8.47 1.85 -14.28
C LEU A 165 -8.46 1.16 -15.64
N LYS A 166 -8.88 -0.11 -15.69
CA LYS A 166 -8.94 -0.87 -16.95
C LYS A 166 -10.03 -0.35 -17.89
N LYS A 167 -11.21 -0.07 -17.35
CA LYS A 167 -12.35 0.42 -18.14
C LYS A 167 -12.06 1.79 -18.75
N VAL A 168 -11.58 2.72 -17.95
CA VAL A 168 -11.28 4.09 -18.40
C VAL A 168 -10.09 4.11 -19.36
N ALA A 169 -9.07 3.27 -19.15
CA ALA A 169 -7.97 3.15 -20.11
C ALA A 169 -8.48 2.82 -21.52
N ASP A 170 -9.48 1.96 -21.62
CA ASP A 170 -10.09 1.60 -22.89
C ASP A 170 -10.73 2.79 -23.60
N HIS A 171 -11.41 3.69 -22.88
CA HIS A 171 -12.01 4.91 -23.40
C HIS A 171 -10.96 5.85 -24.03
N HIS A 172 -9.76 5.88 -23.48
CA HIS A 172 -8.66 6.73 -23.96
C HIS A 172 -7.74 6.05 -24.99
N GLY A 173 -8.14 4.87 -25.53
CA GLY A 173 -7.29 4.11 -26.45
C GLY A 173 -6.00 3.62 -25.79
N LEU A 174 -6.04 3.40 -24.49
CA LEU A 174 -4.96 2.88 -23.66
C LEU A 174 -5.31 1.47 -23.16
N TYR A 175 -4.32 0.76 -22.67
CA TYR A 175 -4.50 -0.48 -21.93
C TYR A 175 -3.76 -0.36 -20.59
N CYS A 176 -4.46 -0.62 -19.50
CA CYS A 176 -3.89 -0.58 -18.15
C CYS A 176 -3.32 -1.95 -17.78
N LEU A 177 -2.00 -2.03 -17.61
CA LEU A 177 -1.30 -3.21 -17.14
C LEU A 177 -1.16 -3.14 -15.62
N LEU A 178 -1.75 -4.11 -14.92
CA LEU A 178 -1.58 -4.33 -13.48
C LEU A 178 -0.59 -5.45 -13.20
N HIS A 179 0.14 -5.95 -14.19
CA HIS A 179 1.18 -6.95 -14.00
C HIS A 179 2.34 -6.35 -13.18
N GLU A 180 2.86 -7.11 -12.26
CA GLU A 180 3.88 -6.64 -11.30
C GLU A 180 5.23 -6.33 -11.95
N LYS A 181 5.55 -6.97 -13.07
CA LYS A 181 6.79 -6.76 -13.83
C LYS A 181 6.55 -6.89 -15.33
N PRO A 182 5.89 -5.93 -15.98
CA PRO A 182 5.57 -6.03 -17.39
C PRO A 182 6.81 -5.90 -18.29
N TYR A 183 7.85 -5.23 -17.82
CA TYR A 183 9.08 -5.01 -18.59
C TYR A 183 10.31 -5.35 -17.73
N GLU A 184 11.26 -6.08 -18.31
CA GLU A 184 12.52 -6.40 -17.67
C GLU A 184 13.46 -5.17 -17.67
N GLY A 185 14.31 -5.05 -16.64
CA GLY A 185 15.32 -4.01 -16.53
C GLY A 185 14.86 -2.65 -16.00
N ILE A 186 13.56 -2.46 -15.80
CA ILE A 186 12.98 -1.26 -15.19
C ILE A 186 12.11 -1.62 -13.99
N ASN A 187 11.64 -0.62 -13.22
CA ASN A 187 10.77 -0.85 -12.07
C ASN A 187 9.52 -1.66 -12.42
N GLY A 188 9.09 -2.49 -11.50
CA GLY A 188 7.79 -3.13 -11.53
C GLY A 188 6.74 -2.36 -10.76
N SER A 189 5.49 -2.83 -10.78
CA SER A 189 4.37 -2.24 -10.08
C SER A 189 3.99 -3.02 -8.83
N GLY A 190 4.00 -2.34 -7.71
CA GLY A 190 3.54 -2.83 -6.41
C GLY A 190 2.15 -2.32 -6.05
N LYS A 191 1.76 -2.69 -4.85
CA LYS A 191 0.59 -2.18 -4.14
C LYS A 191 0.98 -2.01 -2.67
N HIS A 192 1.60 -0.88 -2.35
CA HIS A 192 2.05 -0.64 -0.99
C HIS A 192 0.84 -0.44 -0.07
N ASN A 193 0.77 -1.22 0.99
CA ASN A 193 -0.30 -1.13 1.98
C ASN A 193 0.16 -0.31 3.18
N ASN A 194 -0.27 0.94 3.23
CA ASN A 194 -0.10 1.81 4.40
C ASN A 194 -1.20 1.50 5.40
N TRP A 195 -0.89 0.87 6.54
CA TRP A 195 -1.89 0.45 7.50
C TRP A 195 -1.58 0.90 8.93
N SER A 196 -2.62 1.11 9.71
CA SER A 196 -2.54 1.48 11.12
C SER A 196 -3.70 0.88 11.90
N ILE A 197 -3.66 1.07 13.22
CA ILE A 197 -4.72 0.64 14.13
C ILE A 197 -5.18 1.89 14.90
N GLY A 198 -6.47 2.13 14.91
CA GLY A 198 -7.07 3.28 15.61
C GLY A 198 -8.26 2.90 16.46
N THR A 199 -8.51 3.71 17.47
CA THR A 199 -9.66 3.57 18.37
C THR A 199 -10.88 4.29 17.82
N SER A 200 -12.05 3.99 18.36
CA SER A 200 -13.33 4.62 17.96
C SER A 200 -13.40 6.12 18.24
N ASP A 201 -12.58 6.63 19.15
CA ASP A 201 -12.45 8.05 19.50
C ASP A 201 -11.29 8.75 18.76
N GLY A 202 -10.59 8.04 17.86
CA GLY A 202 -9.62 8.61 16.93
C GLY A 202 -8.17 8.56 17.38
N GLU A 203 -7.84 7.88 18.49
CA GLU A 203 -6.46 7.65 18.89
C GLU A 203 -5.80 6.64 17.96
N LEU A 204 -4.57 6.93 17.49
CA LEU A 204 -3.73 6.00 16.71
C LEU A 204 -2.80 5.23 17.65
N LEU A 205 -2.98 3.92 17.75
CA LEU A 205 -2.20 3.06 18.65
C LEU A 205 -0.74 2.87 18.22
N LEU A 206 -0.43 3.15 16.94
CA LEU A 206 0.92 3.14 16.39
C LEU A 206 1.55 4.54 16.30
N LYS A 207 1.02 5.53 17.03
CA LYS A 207 1.58 6.87 17.11
C LYS A 207 2.55 6.97 18.28
N PRO A 208 3.87 7.16 18.04
CA PRO A 208 4.89 7.17 19.09
C PRO A 208 4.74 8.34 20.05
N GLY A 209 4.18 9.47 19.59
CA GLY A 209 4.15 10.71 20.36
C GLY A 209 5.51 11.43 20.34
N LYS A 210 5.65 12.48 21.19
CA LYS A 210 6.88 13.28 21.26
C LYS A 210 8.02 12.58 21.97
N LYS A 211 7.70 11.60 22.82
CA LYS A 211 8.64 10.80 23.62
C LYS A 211 8.25 9.33 23.52
N PRO A 212 8.66 8.66 22.45
CA PRO A 212 8.33 7.25 22.21
C PRO A 212 8.74 6.33 23.36
N GLU A 213 9.86 6.62 24.00
CA GLU A 213 10.43 5.85 25.13
C GLU A 213 9.57 5.88 26.40
N GLU A 214 8.75 6.91 26.56
CA GLU A 214 7.81 7.04 27.69
C GLU A 214 6.42 6.50 27.35
N ASN A 215 6.11 6.26 26.08
CA ASN A 215 4.80 5.78 25.61
C ASN A 215 4.71 4.25 25.65
N VAL A 216 4.49 3.70 26.83
CA VAL A 216 4.47 2.25 27.06
C VAL A 216 3.37 1.55 26.26
N GLN A 217 2.20 2.18 26.08
CA GLN A 217 1.12 1.65 25.25
C GLN A 217 1.58 1.48 23.81
N PHE A 218 2.12 2.53 23.21
CA PHE A 218 2.69 2.47 21.86
C PHE A 218 3.76 1.38 21.72
N LEU A 219 4.71 1.34 22.65
CA LEU A 219 5.81 0.36 22.66
C LEU A 219 5.30 -1.08 22.72
N LEU A 220 4.23 -1.32 23.48
CA LEU A 220 3.60 -2.64 23.55
C LEU A 220 2.96 -3.03 22.21
N PHE A 221 2.19 -2.14 21.59
CA PHE A 221 1.61 -2.40 20.27
C PHE A 221 2.70 -2.58 19.20
N LEU A 222 3.75 -1.75 19.22
CA LEU A 222 4.90 -1.90 18.34
C LEU A 222 5.57 -3.27 18.51
N ALA A 223 5.86 -3.68 19.75
CA ALA A 223 6.47 -4.98 20.05
C ALA A 223 5.57 -6.15 19.59
N ALA A 224 4.26 -6.02 19.74
CA ALA A 224 3.33 -7.02 19.26
C ALA A 224 3.36 -7.16 17.72
N VAL A 225 3.44 -6.03 16.99
CA VAL A 225 3.58 -6.04 15.52
C VAL A 225 4.92 -6.66 15.12
N ILE A 226 6.04 -6.25 15.75
CA ILE A 226 7.37 -6.82 15.46
C ILE A 226 7.35 -8.35 15.64
N LYS A 227 6.81 -8.80 16.78
CA LYS A 227 6.71 -10.22 17.05
C LYS A 227 5.83 -10.96 16.05
N ALA A 228 4.68 -10.39 15.69
CA ALA A 228 3.77 -11.01 14.72
C ALA A 228 4.40 -11.11 13.32
N VAL A 229 5.14 -10.09 12.88
CA VAL A 229 5.84 -10.12 11.60
C VAL A 229 6.97 -11.14 11.59
N ASP A 230 7.70 -11.30 12.70
CA ASP A 230 8.76 -12.31 12.86
C ASP A 230 8.17 -13.72 12.89
N ASP A 231 7.21 -13.98 13.77
CA ASP A 231 6.60 -15.30 13.96
C ASP A 231 5.86 -15.82 12.70
N TYR A 232 5.31 -14.90 11.87
CA TYR A 232 4.48 -15.21 10.71
C TYR A 232 5.03 -14.67 9.39
N ALA A 233 6.35 -14.46 9.32
CA ALA A 233 7.01 -13.96 8.12
C ALA A 233 6.77 -14.86 6.90
N ASP A 234 6.70 -16.17 7.09
CA ASP A 234 6.39 -17.16 6.06
C ASP A 234 4.99 -17.00 5.50
N LEU A 235 3.97 -16.74 6.34
CA LEU A 235 2.60 -16.46 5.90
C LEU A 235 2.52 -15.14 5.14
N LEU A 236 3.20 -14.10 5.61
CA LEU A 236 3.31 -12.83 4.88
C LEU A 236 3.97 -13.05 3.51
N ARG A 237 5.03 -13.86 3.44
CA ARG A 237 5.68 -14.19 2.17
C ARG A 237 4.73 -14.95 1.23
N VAL A 238 4.00 -15.92 1.74
CA VAL A 238 3.00 -16.68 0.95
C VAL A 238 1.89 -15.76 0.43
N SER A 239 1.43 -14.81 1.24
CA SER A 239 0.36 -13.89 0.85
C SER A 239 0.70 -13.04 -0.38
N VAL A 240 1.98 -12.82 -0.66
CA VAL A 240 2.48 -12.02 -1.79
C VAL A 240 3.16 -12.85 -2.88
N ALA A 241 3.18 -14.19 -2.73
CA ALA A 241 3.84 -15.11 -3.65
C ALA A 241 2.97 -15.40 -4.88
N THR A 242 3.16 -14.60 -5.91
CA THR A 242 2.60 -14.84 -7.24
C THR A 242 3.71 -14.85 -8.29
N ALA A 243 3.51 -15.56 -9.39
CA ALA A 243 4.51 -15.62 -10.46
C ALA A 243 4.92 -14.23 -10.97
N GLY A 244 3.97 -13.30 -11.12
CA GLY A 244 4.25 -11.92 -11.52
C GLY A 244 5.07 -11.16 -10.47
N ASN A 245 4.72 -11.31 -9.20
CA ASN A 245 5.39 -10.62 -8.12
C ASN A 245 6.79 -11.18 -7.82
N ASP A 246 7.02 -12.47 -8.08
CA ASP A 246 8.35 -13.07 -7.96
C ASP A 246 9.35 -12.53 -9.02
N HIS A 247 8.86 -12.04 -10.16
CA HIS A 247 9.68 -11.28 -11.10
C HIS A 247 10.02 -9.86 -10.61
N ARG A 248 9.16 -9.28 -9.76
CA ARG A 248 9.33 -7.92 -9.23
C ARG A 248 10.21 -7.90 -7.98
N LEU A 249 9.94 -8.78 -6.99
CA LEU A 249 10.62 -8.75 -5.69
C LEU A 249 12.13 -8.97 -5.85
N GLY A 250 12.91 -8.11 -5.18
CA GLY A 250 14.36 -8.11 -5.25
C GLY A 250 14.96 -7.47 -6.51
N ALA A 251 14.13 -6.97 -7.43
CA ALA A 251 14.56 -6.28 -8.65
C ALA A 251 14.24 -4.78 -8.58
N ASN A 252 15.17 -3.95 -9.06
CA ASN A 252 15.06 -2.49 -9.08
C ASN A 252 14.68 -1.93 -7.68
N GLU A 253 13.64 -1.09 -7.55
CA GLU A 253 13.20 -0.50 -6.28
C GLU A 253 12.30 -1.40 -5.43
N ALA A 254 11.98 -2.60 -5.89
CA ALA A 254 11.15 -3.52 -5.13
C ALA A 254 11.90 -4.09 -3.93
N PRO A 255 11.22 -4.33 -2.79
CA PRO A 255 11.84 -4.96 -1.64
C PRO A 255 12.23 -6.41 -1.94
N PRO A 256 13.19 -7.00 -1.19
CA PRO A 256 13.52 -8.41 -1.30
C PRO A 256 12.32 -9.30 -0.93
N ALA A 257 12.36 -10.55 -1.39
CA ALA A 257 11.33 -11.54 -1.06
C ALA A 257 11.35 -11.99 0.41
N ILE A 258 12.45 -11.72 1.12
CA ILE A 258 12.59 -12.02 2.55
C ILE A 258 11.91 -10.92 3.35
N ILE A 259 10.95 -11.30 4.19
CA ILE A 259 10.24 -10.36 5.06
C ILE A 259 11.15 -9.91 6.19
N SER A 260 11.44 -8.61 6.23
CA SER A 260 12.16 -7.93 7.29
C SER A 260 11.46 -6.62 7.63
N MET A 261 11.72 -6.07 8.81
CA MET A 261 11.09 -4.85 9.28
C MET A 261 12.14 -3.74 9.45
N TYR A 262 11.74 -2.53 9.05
CA TYR A 262 12.51 -1.32 9.26
C TYR A 262 11.74 -0.33 10.14
N LEU A 263 12.32 0.12 11.24
CA LEU A 263 11.69 1.03 12.20
C LEU A 263 12.14 2.48 12.08
N GLY A 264 13.18 2.74 11.29
CA GLY A 264 13.93 3.98 11.31
C GLY A 264 14.97 4.01 12.42
N ASP A 265 16.03 4.79 12.22
CA ASP A 265 17.21 4.80 13.12
C ASP A 265 16.83 5.18 14.56
N GLN A 266 15.94 6.16 14.71
CA GLN A 266 15.55 6.66 16.03
C GLN A 266 14.75 5.64 16.84
N LEU A 267 13.74 5.02 16.23
CA LEU A 267 12.91 4.04 16.91
C LEU A 267 13.66 2.72 17.13
N ALA A 268 14.55 2.35 16.22
CA ALA A 268 15.45 1.22 16.41
C ALA A 268 16.36 1.43 17.62
N ALA A 269 16.93 2.62 17.78
CA ALA A 269 17.74 2.97 18.95
C ALA A 269 16.94 2.89 20.27
N VAL A 270 15.67 3.32 20.27
CA VAL A 270 14.78 3.17 21.44
C VAL A 270 14.58 1.69 21.79
N VAL A 271 14.31 0.85 20.81
CA VAL A 271 14.11 -0.59 21.01
C VAL A 271 15.39 -1.25 21.54
N ASP A 272 16.57 -0.92 20.98
CA ASP A 272 17.86 -1.48 21.43
C ASP A 272 18.23 -1.04 22.86
N GLN A 273 17.93 0.18 23.23
CA GLN A 273 18.14 0.68 24.59
C GLN A 273 17.23 -0.02 25.60
N LEU A 274 15.95 -0.22 25.25
CA LEU A 274 15.02 -0.99 26.07
C LEU A 274 15.51 -2.43 26.27
N LYS A 275 15.98 -3.09 25.20
CA LYS A 275 16.58 -4.44 25.27
C LYS A 275 17.80 -4.51 26.18
N SER A 276 18.65 -3.49 26.16
CA SER A 276 19.87 -3.45 26.97
C SER A 276 19.65 -3.04 28.44
N GLY A 277 18.42 -2.62 28.81
CA GLY A 277 18.08 -2.08 30.13
C GLY A 277 18.75 -0.74 30.44
N LYS A 278 19.38 -0.07 29.48
CA LYS A 278 19.96 1.25 29.63
C LYS A 278 18.87 2.30 29.43
N GLY A 279 18.94 3.40 30.22
CA GLY A 279 17.99 4.51 30.06
C GLY A 279 17.98 5.03 28.62
N VAL A 280 16.79 5.28 28.08
CA VAL A 280 16.60 5.75 26.71
C VAL A 280 16.81 7.26 26.66
N LYS A 281 17.67 7.72 25.73
CA LYS A 281 17.72 9.12 25.31
C LYS A 281 17.21 9.19 23.88
N TYR A 282 16.00 9.70 23.72
CA TYR A 282 15.47 10.06 22.41
C TYR A 282 16.04 11.42 22.00
N GLU A 283 16.78 11.47 20.90
CA GLU A 283 17.18 12.72 20.28
C GLU A 283 16.09 13.07 19.24
N ALA A 284 15.35 14.15 19.49
CA ALA A 284 14.40 14.69 18.52
C ALA A 284 15.09 14.93 17.17
N GLY A 285 14.33 14.79 16.08
CA GLY A 285 14.86 14.87 14.72
C GLY A 285 15.76 16.08 14.50
N LYS A 286 16.92 15.86 13.90
CA LYS A 286 17.83 16.93 13.52
C LYS A 286 17.16 17.77 12.43
N LEU A 287 17.13 19.09 12.62
CA LEU A 287 16.73 20.02 11.58
C LEU A 287 17.77 20.03 10.46
N ILE A 288 17.33 20.04 9.24
CA ILE A 288 18.13 20.36 8.08
C ILE A 288 18.06 21.87 7.92
N GLU A 289 19.17 22.56 8.20
CA GLU A 289 19.31 23.98 7.91
C GLU A 289 19.38 24.13 6.39
N THR A 290 18.38 24.78 5.80
CA THR A 290 18.33 24.99 4.34
C THR A 290 19.37 25.99 3.86
N GLY A 291 19.89 26.83 4.75
CA GLY A 291 20.84 27.90 4.43
C GLY A 291 20.25 29.03 3.58
N VAL A 292 18.93 29.09 3.45
CA VAL A 292 18.20 30.07 2.65
C VAL A 292 17.12 30.72 3.53
N GLU A 293 17.21 32.05 3.71
CA GLU A 293 16.28 32.81 4.59
C GLU A 293 14.80 32.66 4.22
N SER A 294 14.48 32.44 2.94
CA SER A 294 13.10 32.28 2.47
C SER A 294 12.53 30.87 2.64
N LEU A 295 13.32 29.90 3.09
CA LEU A 295 12.89 28.53 3.32
C LEU A 295 12.96 28.19 4.80
N PRO A 296 11.93 27.55 5.38
CA PRO A 296 11.99 27.07 6.75
C PRO A 296 13.00 25.93 6.89
N ASP A 297 13.53 25.76 8.09
CA ASP A 297 14.25 24.54 8.45
C ASP A 297 13.30 23.34 8.39
N ILE A 298 13.81 22.23 7.90
CA ILE A 298 13.03 21.03 7.64
C ILE A 298 13.48 19.93 8.62
N GLU A 299 12.54 19.26 9.26
CA GLU A 299 12.87 18.07 10.06
C GLU A 299 13.44 16.97 9.16
N LYS A 300 14.58 16.40 9.57
CA LYS A 300 15.19 15.29 8.86
C LYS A 300 14.26 14.08 8.89
N ASP A 301 13.83 13.63 7.73
CA ASP A 301 13.08 12.38 7.59
C ASP A 301 14.00 11.18 7.91
N THR A 302 13.59 10.37 8.87
CA THR A 302 14.30 9.17 9.31
C THR A 302 13.67 7.88 8.78
N THR A 303 12.63 8.00 7.93
CA THR A 303 11.96 6.84 7.32
C THR A 303 12.78 6.27 6.14
N ASP A 304 12.53 5.01 5.79
CA ASP A 304 13.18 4.38 4.63
C ASP A 304 12.56 4.89 3.32
N ARG A 305 13.17 5.91 2.74
CA ARG A 305 12.77 6.48 1.45
C ARG A 305 13.29 5.66 0.26
N ASN A 306 14.25 4.77 0.47
CA ASN A 306 14.80 3.93 -0.61
C ASN A 306 13.87 2.76 -0.97
N ARG A 307 12.79 2.56 -0.23
CA ARG A 307 11.76 1.54 -0.47
C ARG A 307 12.29 0.10 -0.55
N THR A 308 13.42 -0.16 0.11
CA THR A 308 14.09 -1.47 0.10
C THR A 308 13.61 -2.41 1.19
N SER A 309 12.98 -1.90 2.25
CA SER A 309 12.42 -2.72 3.33
C SER A 309 11.01 -3.17 2.98
N PRO A 310 10.70 -4.46 3.04
CA PRO A 310 9.37 -4.96 2.72
C PRO A 310 8.29 -4.53 3.72
N PHE A 311 8.68 -4.20 4.96
CA PHE A 311 7.78 -3.79 6.02
C PHE A 311 8.40 -2.64 6.82
N ALA A 312 8.00 -1.40 6.53
CA ALA A 312 8.61 -0.19 7.09
C ALA A 312 7.64 0.57 7.99
N PHE A 313 8.16 1.07 9.13
CA PHE A 313 7.43 2.03 9.98
C PHE A 313 7.60 3.45 9.44
N THR A 314 6.48 4.16 9.22
CA THR A 314 6.45 5.49 8.58
C THR A 314 5.78 6.53 9.48
N GLY A 315 6.18 6.59 10.74
CA GLY A 315 5.81 7.64 11.69
C GLY A 315 4.59 7.33 12.57
N ASN A 316 3.49 6.83 12.04
CA ASN A 316 2.29 6.42 12.80
C ASN A 316 1.57 5.22 12.19
N ARG A 317 2.22 4.53 11.28
CA ARG A 317 1.71 3.41 10.51
C ARG A 317 2.86 2.56 9.99
N PHE A 318 2.53 1.38 9.53
CA PHE A 318 3.44 0.55 8.74
C PHE A 318 3.07 0.60 7.27
N GLU A 319 4.05 0.44 6.43
CA GLU A 319 3.91 0.27 4.99
C GLU A 319 4.43 -1.11 4.60
N PHE A 320 3.54 -1.98 4.11
CA PHE A 320 3.90 -3.27 3.57
C PHE A 320 4.05 -3.15 2.05
N ARG A 321 5.28 -3.25 1.55
CA ARG A 321 5.69 -2.93 0.18
C ARG A 321 5.81 -4.15 -0.73
N ALA A 322 5.70 -5.35 -0.16
CA ALA A 322 5.83 -6.60 -0.92
C ALA A 322 4.61 -6.96 -1.79
N PRO A 323 3.36 -6.52 -1.53
CA PRO A 323 2.23 -6.84 -2.38
C PRO A 323 2.39 -6.38 -3.82
N GLY A 324 1.97 -7.22 -4.77
CA GLY A 324 1.99 -6.92 -6.19
C GLY A 324 0.76 -6.15 -6.67
N SER A 325 0.91 -5.40 -7.76
CA SER A 325 -0.08 -4.46 -8.28
C SER A 325 -1.46 -5.09 -8.52
N ARG A 326 -1.55 -6.31 -9.03
CA ARG A 326 -2.84 -6.96 -9.35
C ARG A 326 -3.47 -7.76 -8.21
N GLN A 327 -2.76 -7.91 -7.06
CA GLN A 327 -3.26 -8.70 -5.94
C GLN A 327 -4.45 -8.03 -5.25
N SER A 328 -5.35 -8.83 -4.68
CA SER A 328 -6.32 -8.34 -3.70
C SER A 328 -5.65 -8.13 -2.36
N ILE A 329 -5.90 -6.99 -1.72
CA ILE A 329 -5.37 -6.74 -0.37
C ILE A 329 -6.13 -7.48 0.73
N ALA A 330 -7.27 -8.09 0.41
CA ALA A 330 -8.05 -8.85 1.38
C ALA A 330 -7.35 -10.14 1.86
N GLY A 331 -6.48 -10.72 1.02
CA GLY A 331 -5.71 -11.91 1.35
C GLY A 331 -4.36 -11.63 2.01
N ILE A 332 -3.94 -10.35 2.01
CA ILE A 332 -2.67 -9.88 2.57
C ILE A 332 -2.90 -9.34 3.97
#